data_1d454fbcc01289997bb89eaa27040ac2
#
_entry.id   1d454fbcc01289997bb89eaa27040ac2
#
_cell.length_a   1.000
_cell.length_b   1.000
_cell.length_c   1.000
_cell.angle_alpha   90.00
_cell.angle_beta   90.00
_cell.angle_gamma   90.00
#
_symmetry.space_group_name_H-M   'P 1'
#
loop_
_entity.id
_entity.type
_entity.pdbx_description
1 polymer ?
#
loop_
_entity_poly.entity_id
_entity_poly.type
_entity_poly.pdbx_seq_one_letter_code
_entity_poly.pdbx_strand_id
1 'polypeptide(L)'
;MSPYSHKIRALYGFAAIDWDSIEVPSYPPRPIVETLTGGYGRIPVAQIGADIFCDSKIIMEEIVTQSGKESLNIENASEEDKALAIRAESEVFFAVIPSSSMPKLMMRMALSIGPKQTLNFIKDRIGMMKNSNVKPTSKDRSKKILAEFLGMLEARLDKKSFLNGDKASAIDFICYHPLWMLSNGVISQPPKNHKNVMLWMKQMDNFSKEPNQTISDKDAILRAKNSTPRPLPASNNSSYIGKTCEIAPTDYRVDFVKGELVAETSDRWIIKRQDDQVGDVHVHFPKQGYQIRN
;
A
#
# COMPACT_ATOMS: atom_id res chain seq x y z
N MET A 1 -5.90 -11.13 -1.28
CA MET A 1 -5.32 -9.86 -1.81
C MET A 1 -5.15 -8.87 -0.66
N SER A 2 -4.13 -8.01 -0.69
CA SER A 2 -3.93 -6.91 0.26
C SER A 2 -4.80 -5.70 -0.13
N PRO A 3 -5.42 -4.97 0.81
CA PRO A 3 -6.13 -3.72 0.51
C PRO A 3 -5.23 -2.68 -0.19
N TYR A 4 -3.98 -2.57 0.24
CA TYR A 4 -2.99 -1.70 -0.41
C TYR A 4 -2.68 -2.13 -1.85
N SER A 5 -2.57 -3.44 -2.12
CA SER A 5 -2.40 -3.93 -3.50
C SER A 5 -3.63 -3.64 -4.35
N HIS A 6 -4.83 -3.73 -3.77
CA HIS A 6 -6.07 -3.36 -4.46
C HIS A 6 -6.12 -1.86 -4.79
N LYS A 7 -5.68 -0.99 -3.85
CA LYS A 7 -5.51 0.45 -4.10
C LYS A 7 -4.67 0.71 -5.35
N ILE A 8 -3.52 0.03 -5.47
CA ILE A 8 -2.62 0.21 -6.61
C ILE A 8 -3.24 -0.31 -7.92
N ARG A 9 -3.95 -1.44 -7.89
CA ARG A 9 -4.68 -1.93 -9.08
C ARG A 9 -5.75 -0.93 -9.55
N ALA A 10 -6.49 -0.34 -8.65
CA ALA A 10 -7.47 0.70 -8.98
C ALA A 10 -6.80 1.96 -9.56
N LEU A 11 -5.65 2.35 -9.00
CA LEU A 11 -4.85 3.46 -9.53
C LEU A 11 -4.31 3.19 -10.92
N TYR A 12 -3.81 1.97 -11.21
CA TYR A 12 -3.39 1.58 -12.57
C TYR A 12 -4.54 1.68 -13.57
N GLY A 13 -5.73 1.21 -13.19
CA GLY A 13 -6.90 1.30 -14.05
C GLY A 13 -7.35 2.74 -14.30
N PHE A 14 -7.43 3.57 -13.27
CA PHE A 14 -7.76 4.99 -13.41
C PHE A 14 -6.71 5.76 -14.22
N ALA A 15 -5.44 5.45 -14.02
CA ALA A 15 -4.32 6.07 -14.74
C ALA A 15 -4.17 5.55 -16.17
N ALA A 16 -4.86 4.46 -16.54
CA ALA A 16 -4.72 3.74 -17.81
C ALA A 16 -3.29 3.20 -18.04
N ILE A 17 -2.61 2.80 -16.96
CA ILE A 17 -1.28 2.20 -17.01
C ILE A 17 -1.41 0.69 -17.21
N ASP A 18 -0.66 0.14 -18.15
CA ASP A 18 -0.50 -1.28 -18.34
C ASP A 18 0.54 -1.84 -17.36
N TRP A 19 0.24 -3.02 -16.81
CA TRP A 19 1.09 -3.64 -15.81
C TRP A 19 1.03 -5.16 -15.84
N ASP A 20 2.10 -5.81 -15.40
CA ASP A 20 2.19 -7.25 -15.21
C ASP A 20 2.16 -7.57 -13.70
N SER A 21 1.60 -8.72 -13.34
CA SER A 21 1.51 -9.18 -11.95
C SER A 21 2.50 -10.29 -11.65
N ILE A 22 3.02 -10.27 -10.41
CA ILE A 22 3.67 -11.42 -9.80
C ILE A 22 2.81 -11.83 -8.62
N GLU A 23 2.42 -13.09 -8.58
CA GLU A 23 1.66 -13.61 -7.46
C GLU A 23 2.59 -13.97 -6.29
N VAL A 24 2.29 -13.40 -5.14
CA VAL A 24 3.05 -13.67 -3.91
C VAL A 24 2.12 -14.14 -2.79
N PRO A 25 2.62 -14.96 -1.85
CA PRO A 25 1.83 -15.40 -0.70
C PRO A 25 1.24 -14.23 0.10
N SER A 26 0.07 -14.45 0.71
CA SER A 26 -0.60 -13.45 1.56
C SER A 26 0.18 -13.09 2.82
N TYR A 27 1.14 -13.92 3.21
CA TYR A 27 2.09 -13.71 4.33
C TYR A 27 3.47 -14.23 3.93
N PRO A 28 4.56 -13.73 4.52
CA PRO A 28 5.92 -14.20 4.26
C PRO A 28 6.12 -15.69 4.59
N PRO A 29 7.14 -16.33 4.00
CA PRO A 29 8.19 -15.72 3.16
C PRO A 29 7.69 -15.36 1.76
N ARG A 30 8.28 -14.31 1.18
CA ARG A 30 8.05 -13.86 -0.19
C ARG A 30 9.39 -13.72 -0.92
N PRO A 31 9.99 -14.85 -1.35
CA PRO A 31 11.36 -14.86 -1.87
C PRO A 31 11.62 -13.81 -2.95
N ILE A 32 10.71 -13.65 -3.92
CA ILE A 32 10.88 -12.65 -4.98
C ILE A 32 10.91 -11.22 -4.46
N VAL A 33 10.04 -10.88 -3.49
CA VAL A 33 10.03 -9.53 -2.88
C VAL A 33 11.33 -9.31 -2.10
N GLU A 34 11.75 -10.29 -1.31
CA GLU A 34 12.98 -10.24 -0.53
C GLU A 34 14.22 -10.09 -1.42
N THR A 35 14.28 -10.82 -2.54
CA THR A 35 15.38 -10.73 -3.52
C THR A 35 15.44 -9.35 -4.16
N LEU A 36 14.33 -8.84 -4.69
CA LEU A 36 14.29 -7.53 -5.36
C LEU A 36 14.59 -6.38 -4.39
N THR A 37 14.09 -6.43 -3.18
CA THR A 37 14.14 -5.31 -2.23
C THR A 37 15.29 -5.39 -1.22
N GLY A 38 15.81 -6.58 -0.94
CA GLY A 38 16.77 -6.83 0.14
C GLY A 38 16.14 -7.07 1.50
N GLY A 39 14.91 -7.62 1.53
CA GLY A 39 14.27 -8.06 2.77
C GLY A 39 13.03 -7.26 3.19
N TYR A 40 12.50 -6.40 2.34
CA TYR A 40 11.24 -5.70 2.64
C TYR A 40 10.05 -6.66 2.72
N GLY A 41 9.41 -6.73 3.87
CA GLY A 41 8.38 -7.73 4.16
C GLY A 41 6.95 -7.35 3.78
N ARG A 42 6.69 -6.13 3.29
CA ARG A 42 5.34 -5.66 2.96
C ARG A 42 5.02 -5.77 1.46
N ILE A 43 3.75 -5.69 1.13
CA ILE A 43 3.20 -5.55 -0.23
C ILE A 43 2.15 -4.43 -0.25
N PRO A 44 1.97 -3.73 -1.39
CA PRO A 44 2.58 -3.96 -2.69
C PRO A 44 4.05 -3.50 -2.80
N VAL A 45 4.74 -4.08 -3.76
CA VAL A 45 6.01 -3.60 -4.31
C VAL A 45 5.82 -3.51 -5.82
N ALA A 46 6.31 -2.44 -6.45
CA ALA A 46 6.31 -2.29 -7.89
C ALA A 46 7.74 -2.28 -8.44
N GLN A 47 7.89 -2.64 -9.71
CA GLN A 47 9.17 -2.70 -10.40
C GLN A 47 9.08 -2.03 -11.76
N ILE A 48 10.08 -1.21 -12.09
CA ILE A 48 10.29 -0.66 -13.44
C ILE A 48 11.75 -0.88 -13.79
N GLY A 49 12.03 -1.91 -14.60
CA GLY A 49 13.42 -2.31 -14.87
C GLY A 49 14.17 -2.63 -13.57
N ALA A 50 15.22 -1.89 -13.28
CA ALA A 50 16.05 -2.02 -12.09
C ALA A 50 15.64 -1.07 -10.93
N ASP A 51 14.55 -0.31 -11.07
CA ASP A 51 13.97 0.50 -10.00
C ASP A 51 12.85 -0.24 -9.29
N ILE A 52 12.95 -0.38 -7.97
CA ILE A 52 12.04 -1.13 -7.10
C ILE A 52 11.39 -0.15 -6.12
N PHE A 53 10.06 -0.08 -6.13
CA PHE A 53 9.28 0.87 -5.34
C PHE A 53 8.61 0.16 -4.17
N CYS A 54 9.02 0.50 -2.96
CA CYS A 54 8.51 -0.06 -1.72
C CYS A 54 7.52 0.90 -1.07
N ASP A 55 6.32 0.40 -0.78
CA ASP A 55 5.17 1.12 -0.25
C ASP A 55 4.24 1.72 -1.30
N SER A 56 2.95 1.64 -0.99
CA SER A 56 1.89 2.15 -1.88
C SER A 56 1.94 3.68 -2.10
N LYS A 57 2.56 4.44 -1.19
CA LYS A 57 2.76 5.88 -1.36
C LYS A 57 3.73 6.15 -2.51
N ILE A 58 4.91 5.56 -2.49
CA ILE A 58 5.92 5.71 -3.56
C ILE A 58 5.40 5.18 -4.90
N ILE A 59 4.65 4.07 -4.89
CA ILE A 59 4.04 3.54 -6.11
C ILE A 59 3.01 4.53 -6.69
N MET A 60 2.21 5.17 -5.84
CA MET A 60 1.24 6.18 -6.26
C MET A 60 1.93 7.42 -6.86
N GLU A 61 3.02 7.91 -6.27
CA GLU A 61 3.85 8.99 -6.80
C GLU A 61 4.42 8.63 -8.17
N GLU A 62 4.86 7.38 -8.35
CA GLU A 62 5.35 6.88 -9.62
C GLU A 62 4.23 6.82 -10.69
N ILE A 63 3.01 6.42 -10.29
CA ILE A 63 1.84 6.44 -11.17
C ILE A 63 1.51 7.87 -11.62
N VAL A 64 1.60 8.86 -10.72
CA VAL A 64 1.45 10.30 -11.08
C VAL A 64 2.47 10.69 -12.14
N THR A 65 3.74 10.37 -11.90
CA THR A 65 4.85 10.68 -12.81
C THR A 65 4.64 10.07 -14.19
N GLN A 66 4.24 8.81 -14.27
CA GLN A 66 4.03 8.13 -15.55
C GLN A 66 2.78 8.59 -16.30
N SER A 67 1.70 8.87 -15.59
CA SER A 67 0.41 9.19 -16.21
C SER A 67 0.20 10.70 -16.44
N GLY A 68 0.96 11.57 -15.76
CA GLY A 68 0.74 13.00 -15.73
C GLY A 68 -0.58 13.41 -15.05
N LYS A 69 -1.23 12.50 -14.30
CA LYS A 69 -2.51 12.78 -13.64
C LYS A 69 -2.28 13.45 -12.27
N GLU A 70 -2.11 14.76 -12.27
CA GLU A 70 -1.91 15.57 -11.06
C GLU A 70 -3.03 15.44 -10.01
N SER A 71 -4.25 15.05 -10.43
CA SER A 71 -5.34 14.76 -9.49
C SER A 71 -5.05 13.59 -8.54
N LEU A 72 -4.07 12.74 -8.86
CA LEU A 72 -3.60 11.65 -8.02
C LEU A 72 -2.46 12.06 -7.08
N ASN A 73 -1.94 13.28 -7.19
CA ASN A 73 -0.88 13.76 -6.32
C ASN A 73 -1.49 14.31 -5.01
N ILE A 74 -1.35 13.56 -3.92
CA ILE A 74 -1.91 13.94 -2.61
C ILE A 74 -1.23 15.20 -2.03
N GLU A 75 -0.01 15.51 -2.43
CA GLU A 75 0.70 16.71 -1.97
C GLU A 75 0.04 17.99 -2.50
N ASN A 76 -0.66 17.91 -3.64
CA ASN A 76 -1.44 19.01 -4.22
C ASN A 76 -2.86 19.13 -3.62
N ALA A 77 -3.26 18.20 -2.73
CA ALA A 77 -4.56 18.23 -2.10
C ALA A 77 -4.65 19.27 -0.98
N SER A 78 -5.87 19.60 -0.58
CA SER A 78 -6.12 20.49 0.57
C SER A 78 -5.57 19.88 1.88
N GLU A 79 -5.29 20.71 2.87
CA GLU A 79 -4.85 20.22 4.19
C GLU A 79 -5.94 19.35 4.86
N GLU A 80 -7.22 19.61 4.58
CA GLU A 80 -8.33 18.76 5.03
C GLU A 80 -8.23 17.37 4.40
N ASP A 81 -7.94 17.27 3.11
CA ASP A 81 -7.77 15.99 2.42
C ASP A 81 -6.52 15.24 2.88
N LYS A 82 -5.42 15.93 3.12
CA LYS A 82 -4.21 15.32 3.68
C LYS A 82 -4.48 14.76 5.08
N ALA A 83 -5.18 15.50 5.93
CA ALA A 83 -5.58 15.03 7.25
C ALA A 83 -6.53 13.82 7.17
N LEU A 84 -7.48 13.83 6.23
CA LEU A 84 -8.38 12.73 5.97
C LEU A 84 -7.63 11.48 5.47
N ALA A 85 -6.66 11.66 4.58
CA ALA A 85 -5.79 10.59 4.07
C ALA A 85 -5.01 9.93 5.22
N ILE A 86 -4.38 10.72 6.08
CA ILE A 86 -3.66 10.23 7.26
C ILE A 86 -4.62 9.43 8.17
N ARG A 87 -5.82 9.95 8.43
CA ARG A 87 -6.83 9.26 9.23
C ARG A 87 -7.26 7.93 8.62
N ALA A 88 -7.47 7.89 7.31
CA ALA A 88 -7.86 6.69 6.58
C ALA A 88 -6.80 5.58 6.66
N GLU A 89 -5.54 5.93 6.46
CA GLU A 89 -4.41 4.97 6.42
C GLU A 89 -3.92 4.55 7.81
N SER A 90 -4.18 5.33 8.84
CA SER A 90 -3.79 5.00 10.21
C SER A 90 -4.98 4.49 11.04
N GLU A 91 -5.83 5.39 11.53
CA GLU A 91 -6.89 5.07 12.48
C GLU A 91 -7.95 4.12 11.89
N VAL A 92 -8.47 4.46 10.70
CA VAL A 92 -9.57 3.71 10.07
C VAL A 92 -9.09 2.34 9.60
N PHE A 93 -7.94 2.28 8.93
CA PHE A 93 -7.37 1.02 8.45
C PHE A 93 -7.24 -0.02 9.56
N PHE A 94 -6.69 0.38 10.71
CA PHE A 94 -6.52 -0.51 11.86
C PHE A 94 -7.82 -0.77 12.64
N ALA A 95 -8.86 0.04 12.46
CA ALA A 95 -10.17 -0.17 13.09
C ALA A 95 -11.06 -1.16 12.33
N VAL A 96 -10.88 -1.36 11.03
CA VAL A 96 -11.77 -2.22 10.22
C VAL A 96 -11.82 -3.65 10.75
N ILE A 97 -10.69 -4.29 10.98
CA ILE A 97 -10.64 -5.69 11.45
C ILE A 97 -11.24 -5.87 12.85
N PRO A 98 -10.83 -5.09 13.88
CA PRO A 98 -11.41 -5.24 15.22
C PRO A 98 -12.90 -4.87 15.32
N SER A 99 -13.42 -4.03 14.41
CA SER A 99 -14.85 -3.73 14.34
C SER A 99 -15.71 -4.94 14.02
N SER A 100 -15.11 -5.97 13.43
CA SER A 100 -15.79 -7.17 12.93
C SER A 100 -16.03 -8.23 14.00
N SER A 101 -16.82 -9.25 13.65
CA SER A 101 -16.97 -10.46 14.44
C SER A 101 -15.81 -11.43 14.14
N MET A 102 -14.82 -11.51 15.03
CA MET A 102 -13.65 -12.38 14.85
C MET A 102 -14.01 -13.85 14.56
N PRO A 103 -14.97 -14.51 15.26
CA PRO A 103 -15.35 -15.87 14.91
C PRO A 103 -15.88 -16.03 13.49
N LYS A 104 -16.72 -15.07 13.03
CA LYS A 104 -17.24 -15.08 11.65
C LYS A 104 -16.13 -14.86 10.63
N LEU A 105 -15.20 -13.95 10.91
CA LEU A 105 -14.02 -13.71 10.06
C LEU A 105 -13.17 -14.96 9.93
N MET A 106 -12.83 -15.60 11.05
CA MET A 106 -12.03 -16.82 11.06
C MET A 106 -12.70 -17.96 10.29
N MET A 107 -14.02 -18.15 10.49
CA MET A 107 -14.78 -19.16 9.75
C MET A 107 -14.74 -18.91 8.23
N ARG A 108 -14.98 -17.67 7.80
CA ARG A 108 -14.93 -17.31 6.37
C ARG A 108 -13.54 -17.51 5.76
N MET A 109 -12.49 -17.12 6.48
CA MET A 109 -11.10 -17.36 6.05
C MET A 109 -10.82 -18.85 5.94
N ALA A 110 -11.22 -19.65 6.93
CA ALA A 110 -11.02 -21.10 6.90
C ALA A 110 -11.73 -21.77 5.71
N LEU A 111 -12.93 -21.27 5.34
CA LEU A 111 -13.64 -21.73 4.16
C LEU A 111 -12.99 -21.27 2.84
N SER A 112 -12.37 -20.09 2.82
CA SER A 112 -11.80 -19.49 1.61
C SER A 112 -10.38 -20.00 1.30
N ILE A 113 -9.50 -20.07 2.30
CA ILE A 113 -8.07 -20.39 2.12
C ILE A 113 -7.65 -21.68 2.86
N GLY A 114 -8.59 -22.34 3.54
CA GLY A 114 -8.35 -23.52 4.33
C GLY A 114 -7.88 -23.22 5.78
N PRO A 115 -8.13 -24.15 6.73
CA PRO A 115 -7.87 -23.91 8.15
C PRO A 115 -6.38 -23.75 8.48
N LYS A 116 -5.50 -24.51 7.84
CA LYS A 116 -4.04 -24.42 8.05
C LYS A 116 -3.49 -23.07 7.61
N GLN A 117 -3.87 -22.59 6.43
CA GLN A 117 -3.46 -21.27 5.91
C GLN A 117 -4.03 -20.14 6.76
N THR A 118 -5.26 -20.28 7.26
CA THR A 118 -5.88 -19.32 8.19
C THR A 118 -5.07 -19.21 9.47
N LEU A 119 -4.68 -20.33 10.08
CA LEU A 119 -3.85 -20.33 11.29
C LEU A 119 -2.48 -19.69 11.04
N ASN A 120 -1.84 -20.00 9.93
CA ASN A 120 -0.55 -19.40 9.57
C ASN A 120 -0.66 -17.90 9.34
N PHE A 121 -1.73 -17.46 8.65
CA PHE A 121 -2.02 -16.05 8.46
C PHE A 121 -2.20 -15.32 9.79
N ILE A 122 -2.95 -15.90 10.73
CA ILE A 122 -3.16 -15.30 12.06
C ILE A 122 -1.86 -15.24 12.85
N LYS A 123 -1.06 -16.30 12.85
CA LYS A 123 0.26 -16.31 13.50
C LYS A 123 1.18 -15.21 12.95
N ASP A 124 1.21 -15.04 11.62
CA ASP A 124 1.96 -13.96 10.97
C ASP A 124 1.46 -12.58 11.44
N ARG A 125 0.12 -12.35 11.48
CA ARG A 125 -0.44 -11.07 11.94
C ARG A 125 -0.12 -10.76 13.40
N ILE A 126 -0.17 -11.77 14.27
CA ILE A 126 0.24 -11.62 15.67
C ILE A 126 1.74 -11.29 15.75
N GLY A 127 2.58 -12.01 15.02
CA GLY A 127 4.02 -11.75 14.96
C GLY A 127 4.34 -10.34 14.43
N MET A 128 3.66 -9.92 13.37
CA MET A 128 3.78 -8.58 12.78
C MET A 128 3.45 -7.47 13.79
N MET A 129 2.42 -7.68 14.64
CA MET A 129 1.98 -6.69 15.63
C MET A 129 2.84 -6.69 16.90
N LYS A 130 3.62 -7.74 17.16
CA LYS A 130 4.42 -7.88 18.38
C LYS A 130 5.47 -6.79 18.57
N ASN A 131 6.05 -6.32 17.44
CA ASN A 131 7.05 -5.26 17.40
C ASN A 131 6.48 -3.97 16.76
N SER A 132 5.16 -3.80 16.82
CA SER A 132 4.45 -2.70 16.19
C SER A 132 4.28 -1.55 17.17
N ASN A 133 4.43 -0.32 16.69
CA ASN A 133 4.06 0.90 17.40
C ASN A 133 2.55 1.20 17.34
N VAL A 134 1.80 0.38 16.59
CA VAL A 134 0.34 0.50 16.48
C VAL A 134 -0.32 -0.04 17.73
N LYS A 135 -1.03 0.81 18.46
CA LYS A 135 -1.76 0.42 19.68
C LYS A 135 -3.03 -0.35 19.30
N PRO A 136 -3.29 -1.51 19.92
CA PRO A 136 -4.54 -2.23 19.74
C PRO A 136 -5.75 -1.36 20.11
N THR A 137 -6.77 -1.40 19.27
CA THR A 137 -8.03 -0.66 19.50
C THR A 137 -9.12 -1.63 19.92
N SER A 138 -9.92 -1.27 20.94
CA SER A 138 -11.06 -2.09 21.37
C SER A 138 -12.12 -2.16 20.25
N LYS A 139 -12.94 -3.23 20.28
CA LYS A 139 -13.99 -3.43 19.28
C LYS A 139 -14.99 -2.26 19.24
N ASP A 140 -15.40 -1.75 20.39
CA ASP A 140 -16.39 -0.67 20.44
C ASP A 140 -15.81 0.65 19.95
N ARG A 141 -14.56 0.96 20.31
CA ARG A 141 -13.85 2.11 19.76
C ARG A 141 -13.67 1.98 18.25
N SER A 142 -13.32 0.80 17.75
CA SER A 142 -13.16 0.53 16.32
C SER A 142 -14.47 0.72 15.56
N LYS A 143 -15.60 0.27 16.11
CA LYS A 143 -16.92 0.52 15.52
C LYS A 143 -17.26 2.01 15.48
N LYS A 144 -16.94 2.75 16.56
CA LYS A 144 -17.16 4.20 16.62
C LYS A 144 -16.35 4.93 15.57
N ILE A 145 -15.03 4.63 15.47
CA ILE A 145 -14.15 5.20 14.45
C ILE A 145 -14.71 4.96 13.04
N LEU A 146 -15.12 3.72 12.75
CA LEU A 146 -15.66 3.37 11.45
C LEU A 146 -16.99 4.07 11.16
N ALA A 147 -17.89 4.15 12.13
CA ALA A 147 -19.18 4.83 11.98
C ALA A 147 -19.00 6.34 11.73
N GLU A 148 -18.12 7.00 12.48
CA GLU A 148 -17.79 8.41 12.28
C GLU A 148 -17.20 8.66 10.89
N PHE A 149 -16.26 7.81 10.46
CA PHE A 149 -15.65 7.92 9.15
C PHE A 149 -16.67 7.73 8.02
N LEU A 150 -17.53 6.72 8.10
CA LEU A 150 -18.56 6.47 7.13
C LEU A 150 -19.61 7.61 7.09
N GLY A 151 -20.00 8.15 8.25
CA GLY A 151 -20.91 9.30 8.31
C GLY A 151 -20.34 10.57 7.68
N MET A 152 -19.05 10.81 7.89
CA MET A 152 -18.36 11.95 7.26
C MET A 152 -18.26 11.76 5.74
N LEU A 153 -17.92 10.58 5.24
CA LEU A 153 -17.89 10.31 3.81
C LEU A 153 -19.29 10.40 3.19
N GLU A 154 -20.32 9.91 3.86
CA GLU A 154 -21.73 9.99 3.40
C GLU A 154 -22.16 11.44 3.19
N ALA A 155 -21.83 12.31 4.14
CA ALA A 155 -22.13 13.74 4.05
C ALA A 155 -21.33 14.43 2.94
N ARG A 156 -20.04 14.08 2.78
CA ARG A 156 -19.16 14.66 1.77
C ARG A 156 -19.54 14.25 0.34
N LEU A 157 -20.13 13.07 0.18
CA LEU A 157 -20.60 12.52 -1.09
C LEU A 157 -22.03 12.98 -1.45
N ASP A 158 -22.67 13.81 -0.63
CA ASP A 158 -24.00 14.33 -0.98
C ASP A 158 -23.93 15.10 -2.30
N LYS A 159 -24.73 14.65 -3.29
CA LYS A 159 -24.79 15.18 -4.66
C LYS A 159 -23.45 15.18 -5.43
N LYS A 160 -22.50 14.32 -5.03
CA LYS A 160 -21.19 14.17 -5.69
C LYS A 160 -20.94 12.71 -6.06
N SER A 161 -20.23 12.52 -7.17
CA SER A 161 -19.78 11.18 -7.59
C SER A 161 -18.54 10.71 -6.83
N PHE A 162 -17.67 11.65 -6.44
CA PHE A 162 -16.41 11.41 -5.72
C PHE A 162 -16.22 12.46 -4.62
N LEU A 163 -15.27 12.23 -3.71
CA LEU A 163 -15.07 13.05 -2.51
C LEU A 163 -14.83 14.53 -2.80
N ASN A 164 -14.24 14.87 -3.96
CA ASN A 164 -13.97 16.24 -4.37
C ASN A 164 -14.81 16.71 -5.57
N GLY A 165 -15.90 16.01 -5.94
CA GLY A 165 -16.79 16.41 -7.03
C GLY A 165 -17.09 15.29 -8.01
N ASP A 166 -16.96 15.55 -9.32
CA ASP A 166 -17.39 14.61 -10.36
C ASP A 166 -16.27 13.71 -10.90
N LYS A 167 -15.03 13.92 -10.45
CA LYS A 167 -13.85 13.13 -10.86
C LYS A 167 -13.11 12.59 -9.65
N ALA A 168 -12.66 11.34 -9.76
CA ALA A 168 -11.85 10.72 -8.74
C ALA A 168 -10.49 11.41 -8.59
N SER A 169 -10.01 11.51 -7.37
CA SER A 169 -8.73 12.12 -7.00
C SER A 169 -7.99 11.23 -5.99
N ALA A 170 -6.79 11.61 -5.59
CA ALA A 170 -5.96 10.89 -4.63
C ALA A 170 -6.72 10.43 -3.39
N ILE A 171 -7.53 11.35 -2.82
CA ILE A 171 -8.25 11.09 -1.57
C ILE A 171 -9.30 9.97 -1.71
N ASP A 172 -9.90 9.80 -2.89
CA ASP A 172 -10.85 8.71 -3.15
C ASP A 172 -10.17 7.35 -3.02
N PHE A 173 -9.01 7.15 -3.64
CA PHE A 173 -8.25 5.90 -3.58
C PHE A 173 -7.73 5.62 -2.18
N ILE A 174 -7.28 6.66 -1.46
CA ILE A 174 -6.77 6.54 -0.09
C ILE A 174 -7.90 6.20 0.88
N CYS A 175 -9.07 6.83 0.77
CA CYS A 175 -10.21 6.51 1.64
C CYS A 175 -10.88 5.19 1.29
N TYR A 176 -10.82 4.77 0.02
CA TYR A 176 -11.46 3.54 -0.43
C TYR A 176 -10.77 2.27 0.08
N HIS A 177 -9.44 2.21 0.08
CA HIS A 177 -8.74 0.95 0.35
C HIS A 177 -9.01 0.30 1.72
N PRO A 178 -9.14 1.03 2.86
CA PRO A 178 -9.54 0.40 4.10
C PRO A 178 -10.99 -0.12 4.04
N LEU A 179 -11.89 0.59 3.34
CA LEU A 179 -13.30 0.22 3.21
C LEU A 179 -13.51 -0.94 2.22
N TRP A 180 -12.60 -1.16 1.27
CA TRP A 180 -12.65 -2.31 0.38
C TRP A 180 -12.73 -3.65 1.12
N MET A 181 -12.12 -3.75 2.30
CA MET A 181 -12.25 -4.93 3.16
C MET A 181 -13.69 -5.18 3.62
N LEU A 182 -14.55 -4.16 3.65
CA LEU A 182 -15.98 -4.29 3.98
C LEU A 182 -16.79 -4.76 2.78
N SER A 183 -16.46 -4.29 1.56
CA SER A 183 -17.21 -4.61 0.33
C SER A 183 -17.13 -6.09 -0.03
N ASN A 184 -16.00 -6.74 0.23
CA ASN A 184 -15.79 -8.16 -0.06
C ASN A 184 -16.54 -9.12 0.87
N GLY A 185 -17.22 -8.61 1.88
CA GLY A 185 -17.93 -9.45 2.85
C GLY A 185 -17.06 -10.40 3.67
N VAL A 186 -15.72 -10.37 3.45
CA VAL A 186 -14.79 -11.24 4.18
C VAL A 186 -14.64 -10.78 5.62
N ILE A 187 -14.47 -9.47 5.84
CA ILE A 187 -14.18 -8.92 7.17
C ILE A 187 -15.46 -8.41 7.86
N SER A 188 -16.32 -7.69 7.15
CA SER A 188 -17.54 -7.13 7.72
C SER A 188 -18.67 -7.06 6.69
N GLN A 189 -19.81 -6.50 7.07
CA GLN A 189 -20.89 -6.25 6.11
C GLN A 189 -20.71 -4.86 5.48
N PRO A 190 -21.14 -4.69 4.20
CA PRO A 190 -21.18 -3.38 3.57
C PRO A 190 -21.94 -2.36 4.42
N PRO A 191 -21.59 -1.07 4.35
CA PRO A 191 -22.23 -0.02 5.14
C PRO A 191 -23.62 0.36 4.59
N LYS A 192 -24.58 -0.58 4.67
CA LYS A 192 -25.92 -0.49 4.03
C LYS A 192 -26.71 0.78 4.36
N ASN A 193 -26.42 1.41 5.48
CA ASN A 193 -27.11 2.66 5.90
C ASN A 193 -26.47 3.93 5.28
N HIS A 194 -25.38 3.80 4.50
CA HIS A 194 -24.64 4.90 3.88
C HIS A 194 -24.74 4.71 2.36
N LYS A 195 -25.83 5.21 1.76
CA LYS A 195 -26.15 4.97 0.34
C LYS A 195 -25.13 5.60 -0.62
N ASN A 196 -24.71 6.84 -0.33
CA ASN A 196 -23.74 7.56 -1.15
C ASN A 196 -22.36 6.86 -1.10
N VAL A 197 -21.93 6.44 0.10
CA VAL A 197 -20.69 5.67 0.28
C VAL A 197 -20.75 4.36 -0.51
N MET A 198 -21.88 3.63 -0.47
CA MET A 198 -22.01 2.38 -1.24
C MET A 198 -21.94 2.59 -2.75
N LEU A 199 -22.58 3.64 -3.26
CA LEU A 199 -22.52 4.00 -4.68
C LEU A 199 -21.09 4.38 -5.08
N TRP A 200 -20.44 5.21 -4.28
CA TRP A 200 -19.05 5.61 -4.47
C TRP A 200 -18.10 4.41 -4.43
N MET A 201 -18.23 3.51 -3.43
CA MET A 201 -17.42 2.30 -3.36
C MET A 201 -17.56 1.42 -4.61
N LYS A 202 -18.77 1.31 -5.17
CA LYS A 202 -19.00 0.58 -6.43
C LYS A 202 -18.31 1.26 -7.62
N GLN A 203 -18.31 2.60 -7.66
CA GLN A 203 -17.60 3.33 -8.71
C GLN A 203 -16.08 3.15 -8.58
N MET A 204 -15.55 3.19 -7.34
CA MET A 204 -14.13 2.97 -7.09
C MET A 204 -13.68 1.55 -7.47
N ASP A 205 -14.53 0.54 -7.25
CA ASP A 205 -14.24 -0.85 -7.61
C ASP A 205 -14.10 -1.05 -9.13
N ASN A 206 -14.86 -0.27 -9.92
CA ASN A 206 -14.76 -0.30 -11.38
C ASN A 206 -13.42 0.19 -11.94
N PHE A 207 -12.61 0.91 -11.16
CA PHE A 207 -11.27 1.29 -11.59
C PHE A 207 -10.25 0.15 -11.46
N SER A 208 -10.59 -0.93 -10.76
CA SER A 208 -9.67 -2.07 -10.62
C SER A 208 -9.39 -2.69 -11.98
N LYS A 209 -8.13 -2.61 -12.40
CA LYS A 209 -7.65 -3.18 -13.67
C LYS A 209 -6.94 -4.49 -13.42
N GLU A 210 -7.31 -5.51 -14.18
CA GLU A 210 -6.55 -6.75 -14.19
C GLU A 210 -5.18 -6.55 -14.87
N PRO A 211 -4.16 -7.32 -14.47
CA PRO A 211 -2.85 -7.26 -15.13
C PRO A 211 -2.94 -7.73 -16.57
N ASN A 212 -2.02 -7.27 -17.42
CA ASN A 212 -1.92 -7.78 -18.78
C ASN A 212 -1.57 -9.27 -18.77
N GLN A 213 -0.68 -9.66 -17.87
CA GLN A 213 -0.28 -11.05 -17.65
C GLN A 213 0.27 -11.26 -16.23
N THR A 214 0.34 -12.51 -15.81
CA THR A 214 1.12 -12.92 -14.65
C THR A 214 2.48 -13.41 -15.14
N ILE A 215 3.56 -12.85 -14.60
CA ILE A 215 4.93 -13.22 -14.92
C ILE A 215 5.55 -14.05 -13.77
N SER A 216 6.59 -14.81 -14.10
CA SER A 216 7.31 -15.59 -13.11
C SER A 216 8.30 -14.74 -12.31
N ASP A 217 8.70 -15.24 -11.12
CA ASP A 217 9.78 -14.66 -10.32
C ASP A 217 11.07 -14.52 -11.14
N LYS A 218 11.36 -15.51 -11.98
CA LYS A 218 12.53 -15.49 -12.87
C LYS A 218 12.47 -14.34 -13.86
N ASP A 219 11.31 -14.06 -14.46
CA ASP A 219 11.14 -12.96 -15.41
C ASP A 219 11.36 -11.61 -14.73
N ALA A 220 10.87 -11.44 -13.52
CA ALA A 220 11.08 -10.21 -12.74
C ALA A 220 12.57 -10.00 -12.40
N ILE A 221 13.26 -11.06 -11.97
CA ILE A 221 14.70 -11.04 -11.71
C ILE A 221 15.47 -10.67 -12.98
N LEU A 222 15.14 -11.29 -14.11
CA LEU A 222 15.79 -10.99 -15.40
C LEU A 222 15.53 -9.55 -15.87
N ARG A 223 14.31 -9.03 -15.64
CA ARG A 223 14.00 -7.62 -15.94
C ARG A 223 14.86 -6.67 -15.13
N ALA A 224 15.08 -6.92 -13.84
CA ALA A 224 16.00 -6.14 -13.02
C ALA A 224 17.44 -6.24 -13.54
N LYS A 225 17.93 -7.47 -13.69
CA LYS A 225 19.31 -7.75 -14.08
C LYS A 225 19.71 -7.20 -15.44
N ASN A 226 18.78 -7.17 -16.38
CA ASN A 226 19.01 -6.70 -17.75
C ASN A 226 18.70 -5.20 -17.94
N SER A 227 18.38 -4.49 -16.86
CA SER A 227 18.09 -3.07 -16.88
C SER A 227 19.15 -2.30 -16.10
N THR A 228 19.28 -1.01 -16.40
CA THR A 228 20.05 -0.06 -15.60
C THR A 228 19.07 0.80 -14.80
N PRO A 229 19.31 1.06 -13.50
CA PRO A 229 18.51 2.00 -12.74
C PRO A 229 18.44 3.36 -13.44
N ARG A 230 17.32 4.03 -13.30
CA ARG A 230 17.09 5.37 -13.88
C ARG A 230 18.07 6.39 -13.28
N PRO A 231 18.34 7.51 -13.98
CA PRO A 231 19.10 8.62 -13.42
C PRO A 231 18.50 9.09 -12.09
N LEU A 232 19.37 9.37 -11.13
CA LEU A 232 18.95 9.83 -9.81
C LEU A 232 18.37 11.25 -9.90
N PRO A 233 17.32 11.56 -9.12
CA PRO A 233 16.82 12.92 -8.97
C PRO A 233 17.85 13.81 -8.28
N ALA A 234 17.67 15.13 -8.40
CA ALA A 234 18.45 16.09 -7.60
C ALA A 234 18.29 15.75 -6.11
N SER A 235 19.41 15.60 -5.42
CA SER A 235 19.42 15.16 -4.03
C SER A 235 19.64 16.33 -3.09
N ASN A 236 18.99 16.27 -1.92
CA ASN A 236 19.27 17.18 -0.81
C ASN A 236 20.70 16.92 -0.28
N ASN A 237 21.29 17.93 0.34
CA ASN A 237 22.55 17.76 1.09
C ASN A 237 22.28 16.94 2.35
N SER A 238 22.50 15.65 2.28
CA SER A 238 22.34 14.72 3.40
C SER A 238 23.70 14.13 3.79
N SER A 239 23.93 14.05 5.09
CA SER A 239 25.13 13.40 5.64
C SER A 239 25.20 11.89 5.40
N TYR A 240 24.09 11.30 4.95
CA TYR A 240 23.97 9.87 4.66
C TYR A 240 24.32 9.50 3.22
N ILE A 241 24.37 10.45 2.29
CA ILE A 241 24.69 10.18 0.87
C ILE A 241 26.06 9.51 0.76
N GLY A 242 26.14 8.44 -0.02
CA GLY A 242 27.33 7.60 -0.21
C GLY A 242 27.63 6.65 0.96
N LYS A 243 26.81 6.64 2.02
CA LYS A 243 27.00 5.71 3.14
C LYS A 243 26.02 4.54 3.08
N THR A 244 26.45 3.42 3.63
CA THR A 244 25.59 2.28 3.85
C THR A 244 24.59 2.63 4.95
N CYS A 245 23.29 2.54 4.65
CA CYS A 245 22.20 2.82 5.54
C CYS A 245 21.20 1.66 5.60
N GLU A 246 20.39 1.65 6.63
CA GLU A 246 19.28 0.74 6.80
C GLU A 246 17.97 1.53 6.89
N ILE A 247 16.97 1.17 6.08
CA ILE A 247 15.66 1.83 6.02
C ILE A 247 14.58 0.83 6.40
N ALA A 248 13.65 1.25 7.26
CA ALA A 248 12.50 0.45 7.69
C ALA A 248 11.27 1.31 7.96
N PRO A 249 10.06 0.74 7.85
CA PRO A 249 8.84 1.40 8.34
C PRO A 249 8.86 1.58 9.85
N THR A 250 8.10 2.56 10.37
CA THR A 250 8.07 2.89 11.81
C THR A 250 6.88 2.32 12.56
N ASP A 251 5.87 1.81 11.85
CA ASP A 251 4.59 1.38 12.42
C ASP A 251 4.55 -0.13 12.73
N TYR A 252 4.50 -1.01 11.74
CA TYR A 252 4.47 -2.47 11.91
C TYR A 252 5.39 -3.14 10.89
N ARG A 253 5.78 -4.41 11.13
CA ARG A 253 6.71 -5.18 10.30
C ARG A 253 7.94 -4.34 9.94
N VAL A 254 8.71 -4.02 10.98
CA VAL A 254 9.89 -3.16 10.93
C VAL A 254 11.07 -3.99 10.41
N ASP A 255 11.03 -4.34 9.12
CA ASP A 255 12.11 -5.06 8.44
C ASP A 255 13.07 -4.04 7.83
N PHE A 256 14.33 -4.04 8.28
CA PHE A 256 15.35 -3.12 7.80
C PHE A 256 15.94 -3.62 6.48
N VAL A 257 15.93 -2.75 5.48
CA VAL A 257 16.58 -2.98 4.19
C VAL A 257 17.87 -2.19 4.13
N LYS A 258 18.99 -2.88 3.84
CA LYS A 258 20.33 -2.32 3.80
C LYS A 258 20.77 -1.99 2.37
N GLY A 259 21.41 -0.84 2.20
CA GLY A 259 22.01 -0.40 0.93
C GLY A 259 22.75 0.91 1.07
N GLU A 260 23.44 1.33 0.02
CA GLU A 260 24.09 2.64 -0.07
C GLU A 260 23.05 3.72 -0.39
N LEU A 261 22.91 4.76 0.43
CA LEU A 261 22.04 5.89 0.11
C LEU A 261 22.61 6.68 -1.05
N VAL A 262 21.96 6.61 -2.21
CA VAL A 262 22.41 7.28 -3.46
C VAL A 262 21.64 8.55 -3.77
N ALA A 263 20.41 8.68 -3.25
CA ALA A 263 19.67 9.94 -3.34
C ALA A 263 18.71 10.12 -2.14
N GLU A 264 18.51 11.37 -1.78
CA GLU A 264 17.51 11.81 -0.79
C GLU A 264 16.79 13.04 -1.31
N THR A 265 15.48 12.96 -1.50
CA THR A 265 14.63 14.10 -1.86
C THR A 265 13.85 14.60 -0.63
N SER A 266 12.91 15.51 -0.82
CA SER A 266 12.01 15.97 0.25
C SER A 266 11.16 14.83 0.84
N ASP A 267 10.78 13.87 0.00
CA ASP A 267 9.74 12.87 0.23
C ASP A 267 10.23 11.42 0.20
N ARG A 268 11.42 11.12 -0.37
CA ARG A 268 11.92 9.76 -0.52
C ARG A 268 13.41 9.60 -0.27
N TRP A 269 13.78 8.37 0.07
CA TRP A 269 15.15 7.84 0.04
C TRP A 269 15.29 6.82 -1.06
N ILE A 270 16.44 6.83 -1.75
CA ILE A 270 16.80 5.84 -2.77
C ILE A 270 18.11 5.20 -2.34
N ILE A 271 18.08 3.88 -2.14
CA ILE A 271 19.29 3.12 -1.85
C ILE A 271 19.68 2.26 -3.04
N LYS A 272 20.98 2.22 -3.32
CA LYS A 272 21.59 1.28 -4.27
C LYS A 272 21.86 -0.05 -3.54
N ARG A 273 21.46 -1.13 -4.18
CA ARG A 273 21.84 -2.49 -3.80
C ARG A 273 22.47 -3.19 -4.99
N GLN A 274 23.46 -3.99 -4.70
CA GLN A 274 24.10 -4.90 -5.65
C GLN A 274 23.86 -6.33 -5.16
N ASP A 275 23.35 -7.18 -6.04
CA ASP A 275 23.02 -8.56 -5.73
C ASP A 275 23.29 -9.43 -6.98
N ASP A 276 23.85 -10.61 -6.80
CA ASP A 276 24.24 -11.49 -7.91
C ASP A 276 23.04 -11.95 -8.76
N GLN A 277 21.85 -12.01 -8.17
CA GLN A 277 20.63 -12.43 -8.84
C GLN A 277 20.01 -11.30 -9.67
N VAL A 278 19.89 -10.11 -9.08
CA VAL A 278 19.16 -8.98 -9.67
C VAL A 278 20.07 -7.90 -10.28
N GLY A 279 21.38 -7.98 -10.04
CA GLY A 279 22.34 -6.94 -10.46
C GLY A 279 22.28 -5.68 -9.60
N ASP A 280 22.55 -4.53 -10.20
CA ASP A 280 22.44 -3.22 -9.56
C ASP A 280 20.99 -2.74 -9.61
N VAL A 281 20.37 -2.54 -8.45
CA VAL A 281 19.00 -2.03 -8.33
C VAL A 281 18.94 -0.80 -7.44
N HIS A 282 18.01 0.12 -7.76
CA HIS A 282 17.62 1.22 -6.90
C HIS A 282 16.32 0.85 -6.16
N VAL A 283 16.34 0.89 -4.84
CA VAL A 283 15.17 0.63 -4.01
C VAL A 283 14.69 1.94 -3.40
N HIS A 284 13.45 2.29 -3.69
CA HIS A 284 12.83 3.56 -3.33
C HIS A 284 11.92 3.40 -2.12
N PHE A 285 12.07 4.26 -1.11
CA PHE A 285 11.26 4.30 0.10
C PHE A 285 10.71 5.70 0.36
N PRO A 286 9.47 5.84 0.86
CA PRO A 286 8.99 7.14 1.32
C PRO A 286 9.71 7.54 2.62
N LYS A 287 9.84 8.84 2.88
CA LYS A 287 10.33 9.34 4.17
C LYS A 287 9.25 9.31 5.22
N GLN A 288 8.02 9.65 4.85
CA GLN A 288 6.90 9.63 5.77
C GLN A 288 6.55 8.20 6.20
N GLY A 289 6.55 7.92 7.49
CA GLY A 289 6.26 6.61 8.05
C GLY A 289 7.43 5.63 8.00
N TYR A 290 8.63 6.12 7.67
CA TYR A 290 9.86 5.34 7.61
C TYR A 290 10.97 5.99 8.45
N GLN A 291 11.99 5.22 8.75
CA GLN A 291 13.18 5.63 9.47
C GLN A 291 14.43 5.17 8.73
N ILE A 292 15.49 5.96 8.85
CA ILE A 292 16.82 5.64 8.32
C ILE A 292 17.84 5.65 9.46
N ARG A 293 18.77 4.70 9.42
CA ARG A 293 19.92 4.65 10.34
C ARG A 293 21.18 4.21 9.58
N ASN A 294 22.33 4.56 10.12
CA ASN A 294 23.65 4.20 9.63
C ASN A 294 24.27 3.15 10.55
#